data_862ebc7d158bf81a7703cb0adab9d007
#
_entry.id   862ebc7d158bf81a7703cb0adab9d007
#
_cell.length_a   1.000
_cell.length_b   1.000
_cell.length_c   1.000
_cell.angle_alpha   90.00
_cell.angle_beta   90.00
_cell.angle_gamma   90.00
#
_symmetry.space_group_name_H-M   'P 1'
#
loop_
_entity.id
_entity.type
_entity.pdbx_description
1 polymer ?
#
loop_
_entity_poly.entity_id
_entity_poly.type
_entity_poly.pdbx_seq_one_letter_code
_entity_poly.pdbx_strand_id
1 'polypeptide(L)'
;MPTADYAVKDLSLAEFGRKEIDLAETEMPGLMAIRAEYGPKQPLKGARIAGSLHMTIQTAVLIETLKALGADVRWVSCNIFSTQDHAAAAIAKAGIPVFEIGRAHV
;
A
#
# COMPACT_ATOMS: atom_id res chain seq x y z
N MET A 1 18.78 -10.64 12.79
CA MET A 1 17.38 -10.44 12.52
C MET A 1 17.20 -9.42 11.41
N PRO A 2 16.50 -9.78 10.37
CA PRO A 2 16.30 -8.81 9.30
C PRO A 2 15.48 -7.63 9.81
N THR A 3 15.93 -6.44 9.45
CA THR A 3 15.19 -5.23 9.78
C THR A 3 14.07 -5.07 8.75
N ALA A 4 12.84 -5.03 9.21
CA ALA A 4 11.72 -4.82 8.33
C ALA A 4 11.75 -3.39 7.77
N ASP A 5 11.51 -3.25 6.47
CA ASP A 5 11.50 -1.96 5.82
C ASP A 5 10.09 -1.37 5.85
N TYR A 6 9.58 -1.18 7.07
CA TYR A 6 8.28 -0.56 7.31
C TYR A 6 8.20 -0.08 8.76
N ALA A 7 7.26 0.82 9.01
CA ALA A 7 6.90 1.23 10.36
C ALA A 7 5.38 1.36 10.41
N VAL A 8 4.72 0.38 11.03
CA VAL A 8 3.26 0.35 11.15
C VAL A 8 2.88 0.11 12.60
N LYS A 9 1.72 0.62 12.99
CA LYS A 9 1.27 0.55 14.38
C LYS A 9 1.00 -0.89 14.84
N ASP A 10 0.38 -1.70 14.00
CA ASP A 10 0.00 -3.06 14.38
C ASP A 10 -0.04 -3.98 13.16
N LEU A 11 1.03 -4.76 12.98
CA LEU A 11 1.12 -5.67 11.84
C LEU A 11 0.10 -6.81 11.91
N SER A 12 -0.43 -7.11 13.10
CA SER A 12 -1.43 -8.17 13.24
C SER A 12 -2.75 -7.85 12.53
N LEU A 13 -2.97 -6.60 12.14
CA LEU A 13 -4.16 -6.19 11.40
C LEU A 13 -4.06 -6.47 9.89
N ALA A 14 -2.96 -7.09 9.43
CA ALA A 14 -2.74 -7.28 8.00
C ALA A 14 -3.83 -8.13 7.33
N GLU A 15 -4.31 -9.19 7.98
CA GLU A 15 -5.35 -10.02 7.39
C GLU A 15 -6.65 -9.25 7.21
N PHE A 16 -7.04 -8.48 8.22
CA PHE A 16 -8.23 -7.65 8.12
C PHE A 16 -8.07 -6.61 7.01
N GLY A 17 -6.90 -5.98 6.95
CA GLY A 17 -6.60 -5.01 5.91
C GLY A 17 -6.67 -5.63 4.52
N ARG A 18 -6.16 -6.84 4.36
CA ARG A 18 -6.21 -7.53 3.07
C ARG A 18 -7.64 -7.76 2.62
N LYS A 19 -8.53 -8.17 3.53
CA LYS A 19 -9.93 -8.37 3.18
C LYS A 19 -10.60 -7.08 2.73
N GLU A 20 -10.28 -5.97 3.41
CA GLU A 20 -10.84 -4.67 3.05
C GLU A 20 -10.29 -4.17 1.71
N ILE A 21 -9.02 -4.44 1.43
CA ILE A 21 -8.43 -4.09 0.13
C ILE A 21 -9.12 -4.88 -0.98
N ASP A 22 -9.33 -6.16 -0.79
CA ASP A 22 -10.00 -7.00 -1.80
C ASP A 22 -11.42 -6.48 -2.09
N LEU A 23 -12.13 -6.05 -1.06
CA LEU A 23 -13.45 -5.43 -1.22
C LEU A 23 -13.37 -4.11 -1.99
N ALA A 24 -12.41 -3.26 -1.62
CA ALA A 24 -12.25 -1.97 -2.28
C ALA A 24 -11.93 -2.11 -3.77
N GLU A 25 -11.18 -3.15 -4.13
CA GLU A 25 -10.87 -3.41 -5.54
C GLU A 25 -12.14 -3.58 -6.37
N THR A 26 -13.18 -4.17 -5.81
CA THR A 26 -14.44 -4.33 -6.55
C THR A 26 -15.16 -3.01 -6.79
N GLU A 27 -14.80 -1.97 -6.04
CA GLU A 27 -15.40 -0.65 -6.16
C GLU A 27 -14.51 0.32 -6.95
N MET A 28 -13.39 -0.16 -7.47
CA MET A 28 -12.43 0.66 -8.22
C MET A 28 -12.15 0.05 -9.60
N PRO A 29 -13.19 -0.11 -10.43
CA PRO A 29 -13.05 -0.85 -11.70
C PRO A 29 -12.09 -0.19 -12.68
N GLY A 30 -11.99 1.14 -12.70
CA GLY A 30 -11.06 1.82 -13.58
C GLY A 30 -9.61 1.48 -13.26
N LEU A 31 -9.26 1.49 -11.98
CA LEU A 31 -7.91 1.18 -11.53
C LEU A 31 -7.60 -0.31 -11.77
N MET A 32 -8.58 -1.18 -11.52
CA MET A 32 -8.39 -2.61 -11.76
C MET A 32 -8.23 -2.92 -13.25
N ALA A 33 -8.94 -2.19 -14.12
CA ALA A 33 -8.80 -2.35 -15.56
C ALA A 33 -7.38 -1.98 -16.01
N ILE A 34 -6.83 -0.90 -15.46
CA ILE A 34 -5.46 -0.48 -15.75
C ILE A 34 -4.48 -1.54 -15.28
N ARG A 35 -4.67 -2.08 -14.08
CA ARG A 35 -3.81 -3.13 -13.56
C ARG A 35 -3.83 -4.37 -14.45
N ALA A 36 -5.01 -4.78 -14.89
CA ALA A 36 -5.16 -5.97 -15.74
C ALA A 36 -4.54 -5.76 -17.11
N GLU A 37 -4.74 -4.59 -17.72
CA GLU A 37 -4.26 -4.31 -19.06
C GLU A 37 -2.75 -4.09 -19.11
N TYR A 38 -2.22 -3.32 -18.18
CA TYR A 38 -0.80 -2.93 -18.21
C TYR A 38 0.10 -3.74 -17.28
N GLY A 39 -0.47 -4.50 -16.34
CA GLY A 39 0.34 -5.32 -15.44
C GLY A 39 1.33 -6.22 -16.16
N PRO A 40 0.90 -7.02 -17.15
CA PRO A 40 1.83 -7.90 -17.87
C PRO A 40 2.90 -7.16 -18.64
N LYS A 41 2.64 -5.92 -19.03
CA LYS A 41 3.58 -5.09 -19.81
C LYS A 41 4.62 -4.39 -18.94
N GLN A 42 4.38 -4.30 -17.64
CA GLN A 42 5.27 -3.68 -16.67
C GLN A 42 5.73 -2.28 -17.09
N PRO A 43 4.81 -1.35 -17.40
CA PRO A 43 5.20 -0.03 -17.93
C PRO A 43 6.00 0.81 -16.95
N LEU A 44 5.90 0.52 -15.64
CA LEU A 44 6.64 1.27 -14.61
C LEU A 44 7.89 0.54 -14.14
N LYS A 45 8.31 -0.52 -14.85
CA LYS A 45 9.51 -1.25 -14.48
C LYS A 45 10.72 -0.30 -14.46
N GLY A 46 11.44 -0.32 -13.33
CA GLY A 46 12.58 0.57 -13.14
C GLY A 46 12.22 1.91 -12.51
N ALA A 47 10.93 2.25 -12.43
CA ALA A 47 10.52 3.49 -11.77
C ALA A 47 10.59 3.33 -10.26
N ARG A 48 11.16 4.33 -9.60
CA ARG A 48 11.16 4.41 -8.13
C ARG A 48 10.19 5.48 -7.72
N ILE A 49 9.13 5.08 -7.03
CA ILE A 49 8.05 5.99 -6.65
C ILE A 49 8.01 6.11 -5.13
N ALA A 50 8.19 7.33 -4.64
CA ALA A 50 7.98 7.65 -3.24
C ALA A 50 6.70 8.46 -3.14
N GLY A 51 5.75 7.97 -2.36
CA GLY A 51 4.47 8.64 -2.20
C GLY A 51 4.22 9.08 -0.78
N SER A 52 3.44 10.13 -0.64
CA SER A 52 3.00 10.60 0.66
C SER A 52 1.52 10.97 0.55
N LEU A 53 0.67 10.22 1.22
CA LEU A 53 -0.78 10.41 1.17
C LEU A 53 -1.39 9.69 2.35
N HIS A 54 -2.64 10.00 2.66
CA HIS A 54 -3.36 9.31 3.73
C HIS A 54 -3.39 7.81 3.47
N MET A 55 -2.98 7.02 4.46
CA MET A 55 -2.96 5.57 4.33
C MET A 55 -4.34 5.01 4.60
N THR A 56 -5.16 5.01 3.56
CA THR A 56 -6.50 4.44 3.59
C THR A 56 -6.52 3.16 2.76
N ILE A 57 -7.63 2.43 2.83
CA ILE A 57 -7.80 1.22 2.03
C ILE A 57 -7.69 1.55 0.54
N GLN A 58 -8.28 2.67 0.10
CA GLN A 58 -8.21 3.07 -1.31
C GLN A 58 -6.79 3.39 -1.74
N THR A 59 -6.03 4.06 -0.87
CA THR A 59 -4.61 4.33 -1.15
C THR A 59 -3.82 3.03 -1.23
N ALA A 60 -4.16 2.04 -0.41
CA ALA A 60 -3.51 0.73 -0.48
C ALA A 60 -3.74 0.07 -1.83
N VAL A 61 -4.95 0.17 -2.39
CA VAL A 61 -5.23 -0.35 -3.73
C VAL A 61 -4.37 0.34 -4.77
N LEU A 62 -4.21 1.66 -4.67
CA LEU A 62 -3.35 2.42 -5.57
C LEU A 62 -1.89 1.95 -5.48
N ILE A 63 -1.37 1.80 -4.26
CA ILE A 63 0.01 1.36 -4.03
C ILE A 63 0.24 -0.01 -4.67
N GLU A 64 -0.67 -0.94 -4.44
CA GLU A 64 -0.53 -2.28 -5.00
C GLU A 64 -0.65 -2.27 -6.52
N THR A 65 -1.45 -1.37 -7.07
CA THR A 65 -1.55 -1.21 -8.52
C THR A 65 -0.22 -0.71 -9.10
N LEU A 66 0.40 0.29 -8.49
CA LEU A 66 1.69 0.79 -8.93
C LEU A 66 2.73 -0.32 -8.90
N LYS A 67 2.74 -1.13 -7.85
CA LYS A 67 3.66 -2.25 -7.76
C LYS A 67 3.37 -3.30 -8.83
N ALA A 68 2.11 -3.59 -9.09
CA ALA A 68 1.72 -4.55 -10.13
C ALA A 68 2.16 -4.08 -11.52
N LEU A 69 2.27 -2.77 -11.72
CA LEU A 69 2.76 -2.20 -12.99
C LEU A 69 4.28 -2.18 -13.09
N GLY A 70 4.97 -2.63 -12.07
CA GLY A 70 6.42 -2.79 -12.07
C GLY A 70 7.21 -1.78 -11.24
N ALA A 71 6.55 -0.82 -10.61
CA ALA A 71 7.24 0.23 -9.85
C ALA A 71 7.81 -0.30 -8.54
N ASP A 72 8.93 0.29 -8.12
CA ASP A 72 9.48 0.12 -6.79
C ASP A 72 8.91 1.25 -5.94
N VAL A 73 7.98 0.91 -5.04
CA VAL A 73 7.15 1.89 -4.32
C VAL A 73 7.52 1.95 -2.86
N ARG A 74 7.68 3.16 -2.34
CA ARG A 74 7.82 3.42 -0.90
C ARG A 74 6.79 4.47 -0.53
N TRP A 75 6.15 4.31 0.61
CA TRP A 75 5.05 5.17 0.98
C TRP A 75 5.12 5.62 2.42
N VAL A 76 4.72 6.85 2.67
CA VAL A 76 4.63 7.39 4.02
C VAL A 76 3.25 8.03 4.21
N SER A 77 2.60 7.75 5.33
CA SER A 77 1.33 8.39 5.64
C SER A 77 1.59 9.83 6.09
N CYS A 78 0.70 10.74 5.71
CA CYS A 78 0.89 12.17 5.99
C CYS A 78 0.04 12.69 7.13
N ASN A 79 -0.88 11.90 7.69
CA ASN A 79 -1.77 12.35 8.76
C ASN A 79 -2.15 11.19 9.67
N ILE A 80 -1.83 11.32 10.96
CA ILE A 80 -2.12 10.26 11.93
C ILE A 80 -3.62 10.05 12.15
N PHE A 81 -4.45 11.07 11.90
CA PHE A 81 -5.88 10.98 12.16
C PHE A 81 -6.66 10.33 11.02
N SER A 82 -6.11 10.30 9.82
CA SER A 82 -6.77 9.70 8.66
C SER A 82 -6.16 8.37 8.25
N THR A 83 -5.10 7.92 8.93
CA THR A 83 -4.45 6.67 8.63
C THR A 83 -5.27 5.48 9.13
N GLN A 84 -5.49 4.51 8.26
CA GLN A 84 -6.12 3.25 8.63
C GLN A 84 -5.03 2.21 8.88
N ASP A 85 -4.87 1.82 10.14
CA ASP A 85 -3.77 0.93 10.55
C ASP A 85 -3.80 -0.41 9.83
N HIS A 86 -5.00 -0.95 9.58
CA HIS A 86 -5.11 -2.24 8.88
C HIS A 86 -4.69 -2.15 7.41
N ALA A 87 -4.89 -0.98 6.78
CA ALA A 87 -4.40 -0.78 5.41
C ALA A 87 -2.87 -0.78 5.39
N ALA A 88 -2.25 -0.03 6.30
CA ALA A 88 -0.79 0.01 6.40
C ALA A 88 -0.21 -1.37 6.72
N ALA A 89 -0.85 -2.12 7.61
CA ALA A 89 -0.39 -3.45 7.97
C ALA A 89 -0.43 -4.41 6.77
N ALA A 90 -1.49 -4.37 5.98
CA ALA A 90 -1.61 -5.22 4.79
C ALA A 90 -0.52 -4.90 3.77
N ILE A 91 -0.26 -3.61 3.53
CA ILE A 91 0.77 -3.19 2.58
C ILE A 91 2.17 -3.59 3.08
N ALA A 92 2.44 -3.44 4.36
CA ALA A 92 3.73 -3.85 4.95
C ALA A 92 3.92 -5.36 4.81
N LYS A 93 2.88 -6.14 5.07
CA LYS A 93 2.97 -7.59 4.96
C LYS A 93 3.14 -8.04 3.51
N ALA A 94 2.65 -7.27 2.56
CA ALA A 94 2.85 -7.55 1.15
C ALA A 94 4.29 -7.25 0.69
N GLY A 95 5.13 -6.70 1.56
CA GLY A 95 6.53 -6.44 1.26
C GLY A 95 6.80 -5.05 0.71
N ILE A 96 5.83 -4.16 0.75
CA ILE A 96 6.00 -2.79 0.26
C ILE A 96 6.39 -1.89 1.44
N PRO A 97 7.52 -1.18 1.37
CA PRO A 97 7.91 -0.26 2.44
C PRO A 97 6.84 0.81 2.67
N VAL A 98 6.31 0.85 3.89
CA VAL A 98 5.29 1.81 4.29
C VAL A 98 5.58 2.29 5.71
N PHE A 99 5.40 3.58 5.94
CA PHE A 99 5.75 4.21 7.22
C PHE A 99 4.59 5.07 7.70
N GLU A 100 4.04 4.72 8.86
CA GLU A 100 2.97 5.47 9.51
C GLU A 100 3.58 6.54 10.40
N ILE A 101 3.57 7.78 9.95
CA ILE A 101 4.14 8.87 10.72
C ILE A 101 3.27 9.17 11.94
N GLY A 102 3.91 9.21 13.11
CA GLY A 102 3.25 9.57 14.36
C GLY A 102 2.44 8.45 15.02
N ARG A 103 2.29 7.31 14.38
CA ARG A 103 1.51 6.20 14.93
C ARG A 103 2.39 5.04 15.37
N ALA A 104 3.46 4.75 14.65
CA ALA A 104 4.33 3.61 14.94
C ALA A 104 5.59 4.00 15.72
N HIS A 105 5.78 5.29 16.00
CA HIS A 105 6.96 5.82 16.67
C HIS A 105 6.63 6.50 18.00
N VAL A 106 5.57 6.13 18.59
CA VAL A 106 5.14 6.73 19.86
C VAL A 106 5.92 6.12 21.02
#